data_97f865dac98dcb0a6fb2d5d1f8bafb81
#
_entry.id   97f865dac98dcb0a6fb2d5d1f8bafb81
#
_cell.length_a   1.000
_cell.length_b   1.000
_cell.length_c   1.000
_cell.angle_alpha   90.00
_cell.angle_beta   90.00
_cell.angle_gamma   90.00
#
_symmetry.space_group_name_H-M   'P 1'
#
loop_
_entity.id
_entity.type
_entity.pdbx_description
1 polymer ?
#
loop_
_entity_poly.entity_id
_entity_poly.type
_entity_poly.pdbx_seq_one_letter_code
_entity_poly.pdbx_strand_id
1 'polypeptide(L)'
;MITKENLTEIFGPGQVSQKAATLDAFARDMSFVNAVRPMFVVKPQNGEAIQKLVNLANETQTPLVPVSSGPPHFRGDTVPSTGGAVIVDLSGMKKIILVDRARRVAMVEPGVTFGELIPAVEKEGLRLNMPLLPRQSKSVVGSMLEREPVIMPKYQWDISDPLACTGLFFGAGDEFRTGQAAGPGTIEEQWAVGGVQKAPYGPGTASWHRLIQGSQGTLGIVTWASMRCEILPSIEEPFVIGSFKLDTLLELTSWLIRLRMVNECFILNSTNLAAIFAKKWPEDYKILKDALPTWTLFYTVAGYEYLPEERISSYIKDITGLTQRLGVEALKAVGAVSANWILKAVQKPSTE
;
A
#
# COMPACT_ATOMS: atom_id res chain seq x y z
N MET A 1 -22.21 -28.14 -3.30
CA MET A 1 -20.91 -27.98 -2.60
C MET A 1 -19.81 -28.06 -3.65
N ILE A 2 -18.84 -27.15 -3.61
CA ILE A 2 -17.73 -27.13 -4.57
C ILE A 2 -16.83 -28.36 -4.39
N THR A 3 -16.34 -28.94 -5.49
CA THR A 3 -15.46 -30.11 -5.46
C THR A 3 -14.09 -29.80 -6.04
N LYS A 4 -13.13 -30.70 -5.82
CA LYS A 4 -11.78 -30.56 -6.38
C LYS A 4 -11.80 -30.64 -7.91
N GLU A 5 -12.66 -31.49 -8.44
CA GLU A 5 -12.85 -31.69 -9.90
C GLU A 5 -13.32 -30.40 -10.56
N ASN A 6 -14.34 -29.74 -10.01
CA ASN A 6 -14.83 -28.45 -10.52
C ASN A 6 -13.73 -27.38 -10.53
N LEU A 7 -12.96 -27.29 -9.43
CA LEU A 7 -11.84 -26.34 -9.34
C LEU A 7 -10.71 -26.71 -10.31
N THR A 8 -10.41 -28.00 -10.47
CA THR A 8 -9.36 -28.45 -11.39
C THR A 8 -9.73 -28.18 -12.87
N GLU A 9 -11.00 -28.24 -13.22
CA GLU A 9 -11.49 -27.87 -14.55
C GLU A 9 -11.24 -26.38 -14.85
N ILE A 10 -11.44 -25.50 -13.87
CA ILE A 10 -11.24 -24.06 -14.01
C ILE A 10 -9.74 -23.67 -14.03
N PHE A 11 -8.97 -24.23 -13.10
CA PHE A 11 -7.59 -23.75 -12.81
C PHE A 11 -6.50 -24.69 -13.31
N GLY A 12 -6.81 -25.93 -13.62
CA GLY A 12 -5.83 -26.99 -13.88
C GLY A 12 -5.32 -27.67 -12.60
N PRO A 13 -4.74 -28.86 -12.70
CA PRO A 13 -4.42 -29.71 -11.55
C PRO A 13 -3.33 -29.15 -10.64
N GLY A 14 -2.43 -28.32 -11.18
CA GLY A 14 -1.33 -27.70 -10.43
C GLY A 14 -1.73 -26.48 -9.60
N GLN A 15 -2.91 -25.91 -9.84
CA GLN A 15 -3.36 -24.65 -9.25
C GLN A 15 -4.40 -24.85 -8.11
N VAL A 16 -4.75 -26.08 -7.80
CA VAL A 16 -5.72 -26.45 -6.75
C VAL A 16 -5.01 -27.26 -5.67
N SER A 17 -5.00 -26.78 -4.45
CA SER A 17 -4.37 -27.48 -3.33
C SER A 17 -5.37 -27.84 -2.23
N GLN A 18 -5.26 -29.09 -1.74
CA GLN A 18 -5.84 -29.61 -0.51
C GLN A 18 -4.78 -30.13 0.44
N LYS A 19 -3.50 -29.87 0.17
CA LYS A 19 -2.39 -30.33 1.02
C LYS A 19 -2.52 -29.70 2.40
N ALA A 20 -2.39 -30.49 3.46
CA ALA A 20 -2.54 -30.03 4.84
C ALA A 20 -1.68 -28.78 5.13
N ALA A 21 -0.39 -28.82 4.78
CA ALA A 21 0.53 -27.71 5.01
C ALA A 21 0.08 -26.40 4.30
N THR A 22 -0.51 -26.51 3.08
CA THR A 22 -1.02 -25.35 2.36
C THR A 22 -2.26 -24.78 3.03
N LEU A 23 -3.21 -25.64 3.43
CA LEU A 23 -4.43 -25.21 4.10
C LEU A 23 -4.12 -24.59 5.47
N ASP A 24 -3.18 -25.17 6.21
CA ASP A 24 -2.78 -24.68 7.54
C ASP A 24 -2.09 -23.32 7.48
N ALA A 25 -1.40 -22.99 6.39
CA ALA A 25 -0.79 -21.68 6.17
C ALA A 25 -1.82 -20.54 6.07
N PHE A 26 -3.07 -20.84 5.67
CA PHE A 26 -4.17 -19.88 5.60
C PHE A 26 -5.22 -20.06 6.71
N ALA A 27 -5.05 -21.06 7.58
CA ALA A 27 -6.02 -21.34 8.64
C ALA A 27 -5.92 -20.35 9.81
N ARG A 28 -4.79 -19.71 9.98
CA ARG A 28 -4.50 -18.75 11.08
C ARG A 28 -3.45 -17.74 10.64
N ASP A 29 -3.47 -16.60 11.27
CA ASP A 29 -2.45 -15.59 11.14
C ASP A 29 -1.96 -15.11 12.54
N MET A 30 -1.23 -14.01 12.58
CA MET A 30 -0.72 -13.42 13.83
C MET A 30 -1.72 -12.45 14.50
N SER A 31 -2.97 -12.42 14.06
CA SER A 31 -4.05 -11.64 14.67
C SER A 31 -4.74 -12.41 15.80
N PHE A 32 -5.79 -11.79 16.36
CA PHE A 32 -6.65 -12.40 17.39
C PHE A 32 -7.81 -13.23 16.83
N VAL A 33 -7.90 -13.39 15.51
CA VAL A 33 -8.96 -14.16 14.86
C VAL A 33 -8.77 -15.65 15.12
N ASN A 34 -9.86 -16.33 15.45
CA ASN A 34 -9.85 -17.78 15.67
C ASN A 34 -9.45 -18.52 14.38
N ALA A 35 -8.63 -19.55 14.53
CA ALA A 35 -8.20 -20.35 13.40
C ALA A 35 -9.39 -21.08 12.74
N VAL A 36 -9.53 -20.93 11.41
CA VAL A 36 -10.50 -21.65 10.60
C VAL A 36 -9.80 -22.17 9.36
N ARG A 37 -9.83 -23.48 9.18
CA ARG A 37 -9.16 -24.13 8.05
C ARG A 37 -10.00 -24.03 6.79
N PRO A 38 -9.46 -23.49 5.66
CA PRO A 38 -10.14 -23.49 4.38
C PRO A 38 -10.27 -24.92 3.82
N MET A 39 -11.20 -25.11 2.89
CA MET A 39 -11.40 -26.38 2.21
C MET A 39 -10.44 -26.57 1.04
N PHE A 40 -10.15 -25.48 0.32
CA PHE A 40 -9.23 -25.45 -0.82
C PHE A 40 -8.42 -24.14 -0.83
N VAL A 41 -7.25 -24.19 -1.49
CA VAL A 41 -6.52 -23.02 -1.94
C VAL A 41 -6.38 -23.12 -3.45
N VAL A 42 -6.84 -22.10 -4.18
CA VAL A 42 -6.71 -21.99 -5.64
C VAL A 42 -5.82 -20.83 -6.03
N LYS A 43 -5.06 -20.98 -7.13
CA LYS A 43 -4.12 -19.99 -7.64
C LYS A 43 -4.51 -19.55 -9.06
N PRO A 44 -5.35 -18.52 -9.20
CA PRO A 44 -5.72 -17.97 -10.50
C PRO A 44 -4.50 -17.47 -11.28
N GLN A 45 -4.56 -17.62 -12.62
CA GLN A 45 -3.56 -17.09 -13.54
C GLN A 45 -4.07 -15.86 -14.32
N ASN A 46 -5.39 -15.65 -14.34
CA ASN A 46 -6.05 -14.57 -15.07
C ASN A 46 -7.44 -14.26 -14.49
N GLY A 47 -8.06 -13.18 -14.97
CA GLY A 47 -9.38 -12.73 -14.53
C GLY A 47 -10.51 -13.67 -14.95
N GLU A 48 -10.42 -14.33 -16.12
CA GLU A 48 -11.46 -15.26 -16.60
C GLU A 48 -11.65 -16.44 -15.64
N ALA A 49 -10.54 -17.00 -15.13
CA ALA A 49 -10.60 -18.06 -14.15
C ALA A 49 -11.23 -17.60 -12.82
N ILE A 50 -10.99 -16.35 -12.42
CA ILE A 50 -11.62 -15.75 -11.24
C ILE A 50 -13.13 -15.61 -11.46
N GLN A 51 -13.58 -15.13 -12.63
CA GLN A 51 -15.00 -15.01 -12.96
C GLN A 51 -15.71 -16.36 -12.90
N LYS A 52 -15.12 -17.40 -13.52
CA LYS A 52 -15.66 -18.78 -13.48
C LYS A 52 -15.78 -19.30 -12.04
N LEU A 53 -14.78 -19.01 -11.20
CA LEU A 53 -14.81 -19.38 -9.78
C LEU A 53 -15.93 -18.65 -9.03
N VAL A 54 -16.10 -17.35 -9.24
CA VAL A 54 -17.17 -16.57 -8.58
C VAL A 54 -18.55 -17.12 -8.96
N ASN A 55 -18.79 -17.43 -10.24
CA ASN A 55 -20.03 -18.02 -10.68
C ASN A 55 -20.29 -19.40 -10.03
N LEU A 56 -19.29 -20.28 -10.04
CA LEU A 56 -19.37 -21.57 -9.37
C LEU A 56 -19.60 -21.44 -7.85
N ALA A 57 -18.96 -20.47 -7.21
CA ALA A 57 -19.13 -20.21 -5.78
C ALA A 57 -20.56 -19.75 -5.46
N ASN A 58 -21.18 -18.94 -6.33
CA ASN A 58 -22.59 -18.55 -6.21
C ASN A 58 -23.54 -19.75 -6.32
N GLU A 59 -23.33 -20.61 -7.30
CA GLU A 59 -24.13 -21.83 -7.50
C GLU A 59 -24.01 -22.80 -6.31
N THR A 60 -22.83 -22.90 -5.76
CA THR A 60 -22.52 -23.84 -4.66
C THR A 60 -22.63 -23.24 -3.27
N GLN A 61 -22.90 -21.93 -3.15
CA GLN A 61 -22.94 -21.15 -1.91
C GLN A 61 -21.63 -21.31 -1.10
N THR A 62 -20.49 -21.24 -1.81
CA THR A 62 -19.15 -21.42 -1.23
C THR A 62 -18.50 -20.09 -0.93
N PRO A 63 -18.08 -19.80 0.31
CA PRO A 63 -17.36 -18.58 0.65
C PRO A 63 -15.99 -18.52 -0.05
N LEU A 64 -15.63 -17.36 -0.61
CA LEU A 64 -14.33 -17.08 -1.19
C LEU A 64 -13.58 -16.07 -0.33
N VAL A 65 -12.27 -16.28 -0.13
CA VAL A 65 -11.39 -15.34 0.58
C VAL A 65 -10.21 -14.99 -0.34
N PRO A 66 -10.20 -13.78 -0.94
CA PRO A 66 -9.09 -13.36 -1.78
C PRO A 66 -7.88 -12.96 -0.94
N VAL A 67 -6.70 -13.45 -1.30
CA VAL A 67 -5.43 -13.16 -0.64
C VAL A 67 -4.40 -12.80 -1.69
N SER A 68 -3.80 -11.62 -1.60
CA SER A 68 -2.83 -11.12 -2.60
C SER A 68 -1.38 -11.09 -2.11
N SER A 69 -1.15 -11.11 -0.80
CA SER A 69 0.20 -11.14 -0.21
C SER A 69 0.62 -12.56 0.14
N GLY A 70 1.92 -12.84 0.06
CA GLY A 70 2.49 -14.03 0.67
C GLY A 70 2.49 -13.96 2.21
N PRO A 71 2.64 -15.11 2.89
CA PRO A 71 2.78 -15.14 4.35
C PRO A 71 4.07 -14.41 4.79
N PRO A 72 4.17 -13.99 6.08
CA PRO A 72 3.18 -14.11 7.14
C PRO A 72 2.01 -13.12 7.01
N HIS A 73 0.84 -13.48 7.56
CA HIS A 73 -0.35 -12.62 7.60
C HIS A 73 -0.62 -12.14 9.03
N PHE A 74 -1.19 -10.93 9.19
CA PHE A 74 -1.23 -10.27 10.50
C PHE A 74 -2.59 -9.75 10.94
N ARG A 75 -3.55 -9.58 10.02
CA ARG A 75 -4.74 -8.76 10.28
C ARG A 75 -6.05 -9.54 10.38
N GLY A 76 -6.01 -10.85 10.29
CA GLY A 76 -7.21 -11.69 10.30
C GLY A 76 -8.03 -11.69 9.01
N ASP A 77 -7.67 -10.89 8.03
CA ASP A 77 -8.35 -10.70 6.75
C ASP A 77 -8.13 -11.85 5.75
N THR A 78 -7.15 -12.71 6.02
CA THR A 78 -6.84 -13.90 5.21
C THR A 78 -7.41 -15.19 5.80
N VAL A 79 -7.86 -15.17 7.05
CA VAL A 79 -8.44 -16.32 7.74
C VAL A 79 -9.93 -16.41 7.40
N PRO A 80 -10.44 -17.57 6.93
CA PRO A 80 -11.87 -17.72 6.69
C PRO A 80 -12.72 -17.46 7.94
N SER A 81 -13.84 -16.77 7.78
CA SER A 81 -14.80 -16.57 8.86
C SER A 81 -15.65 -17.83 9.15
N THR A 82 -15.73 -18.73 8.17
CA THR A 82 -16.53 -19.97 8.25
C THR A 82 -15.78 -21.14 7.62
N GLY A 83 -16.08 -22.36 8.07
CA GLY A 83 -15.59 -23.58 7.41
C GLY A 83 -16.15 -23.72 5.98
N GLY A 84 -15.43 -24.49 5.15
CA GLY A 84 -15.84 -24.74 3.76
C GLY A 84 -15.45 -23.64 2.77
N ALA A 85 -14.71 -22.61 3.21
CA ALA A 85 -14.24 -21.54 2.34
C ALA A 85 -13.11 -21.98 1.40
N VAL A 86 -13.01 -21.29 0.26
CA VAL A 86 -11.91 -21.41 -0.70
C VAL A 86 -11.06 -20.14 -0.63
N ILE A 87 -9.76 -20.32 -0.38
CA ILE A 87 -8.78 -19.23 -0.51
C ILE A 87 -8.47 -19.03 -1.99
N VAL A 88 -8.60 -17.79 -2.44
CA VAL A 88 -8.20 -17.35 -3.77
C VAL A 88 -6.84 -16.67 -3.67
N ASP A 89 -5.77 -17.45 -3.81
CA ASP A 89 -4.39 -16.98 -3.68
C ASP A 89 -3.93 -16.27 -4.95
N LEU A 90 -4.03 -14.95 -4.94
CA LEU A 90 -3.66 -14.06 -6.04
C LEU A 90 -2.16 -13.73 -6.06
N SER A 91 -1.37 -14.24 -5.12
CA SER A 91 0.06 -13.92 -5.01
C SER A 91 0.89 -14.34 -6.23
N GLY A 92 0.35 -15.21 -7.08
CA GLY A 92 0.95 -15.62 -8.35
C GLY A 92 0.67 -14.66 -9.52
N MET A 93 -0.30 -13.75 -9.43
CA MET A 93 -0.60 -12.74 -10.44
C MET A 93 0.34 -11.54 -10.25
N LYS A 94 1.52 -11.57 -10.90
CA LYS A 94 2.66 -10.69 -10.61
C LYS A 94 3.09 -9.79 -11.78
N LYS A 95 2.23 -9.58 -12.75
CA LYS A 95 2.57 -8.75 -13.89
C LYS A 95 2.57 -7.27 -13.51
N ILE A 96 3.70 -6.59 -13.74
CA ILE A 96 3.77 -5.13 -13.83
C ILE A 96 3.32 -4.79 -15.25
N ILE A 97 2.08 -4.30 -15.37
CA ILE A 97 1.43 -4.10 -16.68
C ILE A 97 2.01 -2.87 -17.38
N LEU A 98 2.19 -1.77 -16.62
CA LEU A 98 2.67 -0.49 -17.12
C LEU A 98 3.36 0.30 -16.01
N VAL A 99 4.44 0.99 -16.35
CA VAL A 99 4.97 2.13 -15.60
C VAL A 99 5.12 3.29 -16.58
N ASP A 100 4.40 4.39 -16.35
CA ASP A 100 4.38 5.57 -17.22
C ASP A 100 4.90 6.79 -16.46
N ARG A 101 6.14 7.22 -16.82
CA ARG A 101 6.79 8.40 -16.21
C ARG A 101 6.03 9.69 -16.51
N ALA A 102 5.58 9.88 -17.74
CA ALA A 102 4.96 11.13 -18.16
C ALA A 102 3.63 11.38 -17.44
N ARG A 103 2.87 10.30 -17.21
CA ARG A 103 1.58 10.35 -16.50
C ARG A 103 1.70 10.04 -15.01
N ARG A 104 2.88 9.59 -14.56
CA ARG A 104 3.16 9.24 -13.16
C ARG A 104 2.19 8.19 -12.62
N VAL A 105 2.09 7.09 -13.31
CA VAL A 105 1.21 5.98 -12.94
C VAL A 105 1.93 4.65 -13.12
N ALA A 106 1.70 3.72 -12.21
CA ALA A 106 2.01 2.31 -12.38
C ALA A 106 0.72 1.50 -12.38
N MET A 107 0.67 0.43 -13.16
CA MET A 107 -0.46 -0.50 -13.22
C MET A 107 0.06 -1.91 -13.04
N VAL A 108 -0.53 -2.66 -12.11
CA VAL A 108 -0.04 -3.96 -11.68
C VAL A 108 -1.18 -4.94 -11.37
N GLU A 109 -0.86 -6.22 -11.43
CA GLU A 109 -1.69 -7.30 -10.89
C GLU A 109 -1.57 -7.39 -9.36
N PRO A 110 -2.56 -8.00 -8.67
CA PRO A 110 -2.66 -7.98 -7.20
C PRO A 110 -1.51 -8.66 -6.46
N GLY A 111 -0.80 -9.61 -7.06
CA GLY A 111 0.33 -10.31 -6.44
C GLY A 111 1.66 -9.56 -6.49
N VAL A 112 1.73 -8.41 -7.17
CA VAL A 112 2.96 -7.59 -7.22
C VAL A 112 3.24 -6.98 -5.86
N THR A 113 4.46 -7.19 -5.36
CA THR A 113 4.89 -6.77 -4.03
C THR A 113 5.64 -5.44 -4.04
N PHE A 114 5.79 -4.81 -2.87
CA PHE A 114 6.63 -3.61 -2.74
C PHE A 114 8.07 -3.86 -3.18
N GLY A 115 8.62 -5.04 -2.86
CA GLY A 115 9.98 -5.41 -3.27
C GLY A 115 10.17 -5.52 -4.78
N GLU A 116 9.11 -5.87 -5.52
CA GLU A 116 9.14 -5.97 -6.98
C GLU A 116 8.84 -4.63 -7.67
N LEU A 117 7.88 -3.85 -7.15
CA LEU A 117 7.44 -2.63 -7.81
C LEU A 117 8.36 -1.42 -7.58
N ILE A 118 8.93 -1.26 -6.38
CA ILE A 118 9.79 -0.11 -6.06
C ILE A 118 10.95 0.02 -7.07
N PRO A 119 11.78 -1.03 -7.31
CA PRO A 119 12.85 -0.94 -8.30
C PRO A 119 12.36 -0.63 -9.73
N ALA A 120 11.17 -1.13 -10.08
CA ALA A 120 10.61 -0.92 -11.41
C ALA A 120 10.19 0.55 -11.64
N VAL A 121 9.57 1.20 -10.64
CA VAL A 121 9.20 2.62 -10.75
C VAL A 121 10.42 3.55 -10.62
N GLU A 122 11.39 3.20 -9.78
CA GLU A 122 12.64 3.96 -9.64
C GLU A 122 13.45 4.01 -10.93
N LYS A 123 13.49 2.91 -11.68
CA LYS A 123 14.12 2.85 -13.01
C LYS A 123 13.55 3.88 -13.98
N GLU A 124 12.26 4.20 -13.85
CA GLU A 124 11.58 5.23 -14.64
C GLU A 124 11.65 6.63 -13.98
N GLY A 125 12.46 6.81 -12.94
CA GLY A 125 12.59 8.07 -12.21
C GLY A 125 11.33 8.45 -11.43
N LEU A 126 10.58 7.45 -11.01
CA LEU A 126 9.38 7.58 -10.19
C LEU A 126 9.59 6.92 -8.83
N ARG A 127 8.72 7.25 -7.87
CA ARG A 127 8.61 6.55 -6.59
C ARG A 127 7.15 6.37 -6.18
N LEU A 128 6.90 5.38 -5.36
CA LEU A 128 5.58 5.14 -4.78
C LEU A 128 5.32 6.07 -3.60
N ASN A 129 4.06 6.50 -3.47
CA ASN A 129 3.57 6.99 -2.19
C ASN A 129 3.10 5.77 -1.38
N MET A 130 3.92 5.32 -0.46
CA MET A 130 3.72 4.07 0.28
C MET A 130 3.46 4.31 1.77
N PRO A 131 2.92 3.33 2.49
CA PRO A 131 2.80 3.39 3.94
C PRO A 131 4.17 3.33 4.63
N LEU A 132 4.17 3.55 5.95
CA LEU A 132 5.37 3.46 6.76
C LEU A 132 5.87 2.00 6.82
N LEU A 133 7.08 1.75 6.30
CA LEU A 133 7.77 0.46 6.38
C LEU A 133 6.91 -0.75 5.96
N PRO A 134 6.32 -0.77 4.78
CA PRO A 134 5.60 -1.94 4.31
C PRO A 134 6.57 -3.12 4.19
N ARG A 135 6.10 -4.34 4.44
CA ARG A 135 6.92 -5.53 4.21
C ARG A 135 7.27 -5.69 2.74
N GLN A 136 8.48 -6.16 2.46
CA GLN A 136 8.95 -6.41 1.09
C GLN A 136 8.02 -7.36 0.31
N SER A 137 7.48 -8.39 0.97
CA SER A 137 6.60 -9.40 0.39
C SER A 137 5.12 -8.99 0.35
N LYS A 138 4.75 -7.82 0.91
CA LYS A 138 3.35 -7.36 0.91
C LYS A 138 2.94 -6.90 -0.49
N SER A 139 1.74 -7.30 -0.89
CA SER A 139 1.07 -6.81 -2.11
C SER A 139 0.86 -5.31 -2.04
N VAL A 140 1.28 -4.59 -3.09
CA VAL A 140 1.04 -3.15 -3.21
C VAL A 140 -0.46 -2.88 -3.37
N VAL A 141 -1.15 -3.66 -4.18
CA VAL A 141 -2.62 -3.54 -4.38
C VAL A 141 -3.36 -3.81 -3.06
N GLY A 142 -2.99 -4.87 -2.34
CA GLY A 142 -3.58 -5.19 -1.03
C GLY A 142 -3.42 -4.04 -0.04
N SER A 143 -2.23 -3.44 0.06
CA SER A 143 -1.95 -2.29 0.92
C SER A 143 -2.84 -1.08 0.59
N MET A 144 -3.03 -0.77 -0.69
CA MET A 144 -3.87 0.34 -1.14
C MET A 144 -5.36 0.08 -0.93
N LEU A 145 -5.82 -1.16 -1.12
CA LEU A 145 -7.20 -1.55 -0.84
C LEU A 145 -7.51 -1.51 0.67
N GLU A 146 -6.55 -1.82 1.52
CA GLU A 146 -6.66 -1.68 2.98
C GLU A 146 -6.61 -0.22 3.46
N ARG A 147 -6.28 0.72 2.57
CA ARG A 147 -6.12 2.17 2.87
C ARG A 147 -5.08 2.41 3.96
N GLU A 148 -3.95 1.74 3.90
CA GLU A 148 -2.85 2.01 4.82
C GLU A 148 -2.41 3.48 4.72
N PRO A 149 -2.21 4.18 5.85
CA PRO A 149 -1.78 5.57 5.83
C PRO A 149 -0.43 5.74 5.13
N VAL A 150 -0.39 6.62 4.13
CA VAL A 150 0.84 6.91 3.37
C VAL A 150 1.68 7.96 4.05
N ILE A 151 3.01 7.91 3.83
CA ILE A 151 3.97 8.80 4.48
C ILE A 151 4.20 10.13 3.75
N MET A 152 3.67 10.29 2.53
CA MET A 152 3.73 11.54 1.76
C MET A 152 2.35 12.21 1.68
N PRO A 153 1.87 12.89 2.71
CA PRO A 153 0.56 13.52 2.75
C PRO A 153 0.57 14.90 2.08
N LYS A 154 1.07 15.01 0.85
CA LYS A 154 1.27 16.29 0.13
C LYS A 154 0.01 17.14 -0.04
N TYR A 155 -1.16 16.52 0.04
CA TYR A 155 -2.45 17.13 -0.29
C TYR A 155 -3.50 16.71 0.73
N GLN A 156 -4.75 17.08 0.46
CA GLN A 156 -5.88 16.50 1.18
C GLN A 156 -5.89 14.98 0.99
N TRP A 157 -6.44 14.27 1.97
CA TRP A 157 -6.55 12.82 1.99
C TRP A 157 -6.91 12.18 0.64
N ASP A 158 -7.93 12.74 -0.01
CA ASP A 158 -8.44 12.23 -1.29
C ASP A 158 -7.44 12.27 -2.43
N ILE A 159 -6.52 13.23 -2.40
CA ILE A 159 -5.52 13.44 -3.44
C ILE A 159 -4.23 12.70 -3.12
N SER A 160 -3.96 12.46 -1.82
CA SER A 160 -2.81 11.70 -1.36
C SER A 160 -3.00 10.19 -1.51
N ASP A 161 -4.24 9.71 -1.62
CA ASP A 161 -4.53 8.30 -1.86
C ASP A 161 -3.88 7.85 -3.18
N PRO A 162 -2.93 6.90 -3.12
CA PRO A 162 -2.25 6.46 -4.33
C PRO A 162 -3.12 5.62 -5.26
N LEU A 163 -4.18 4.95 -4.77
CA LEU A 163 -5.05 4.14 -5.61
C LEU A 163 -5.76 4.99 -6.66
N ALA A 164 -5.67 4.59 -7.91
CA ALA A 164 -6.37 5.21 -9.02
C ALA A 164 -7.51 4.30 -9.51
N CYS A 165 -7.32 3.56 -10.59
CA CYS A 165 -8.36 2.69 -11.12
C CYS A 165 -8.13 1.24 -10.71
N THR A 166 -9.23 0.47 -10.67
CA THR A 166 -9.20 -0.98 -10.44
C THR A 166 -10.09 -1.69 -11.44
N GLY A 167 -9.68 -2.91 -11.83
CA GLY A 167 -10.54 -3.89 -12.44
C GLY A 167 -10.84 -4.99 -11.44
N LEU A 168 -12.08 -5.44 -11.38
CA LEU A 168 -12.51 -6.47 -10.45
C LEU A 168 -13.71 -7.26 -10.98
N PHE A 169 -13.93 -8.43 -10.43
CA PHE A 169 -15.20 -9.15 -10.54
C PHE A 169 -15.98 -8.99 -9.25
N PHE A 170 -17.20 -8.47 -9.35
CA PHE A 170 -18.13 -8.42 -8.22
C PHE A 170 -18.59 -9.82 -7.80
N GLY A 171 -19.17 -9.90 -6.60
CA GLY A 171 -19.72 -11.16 -6.09
C GLY A 171 -20.80 -11.81 -6.98
N ALA A 172 -21.44 -11.05 -7.88
CA ALA A 172 -22.37 -11.58 -8.89
C ALA A 172 -21.65 -12.18 -10.13
N GLY A 173 -20.33 -12.03 -10.25
CA GLY A 173 -19.55 -12.51 -11.40
C GLY A 173 -19.41 -11.49 -12.52
N ASP A 174 -19.98 -10.29 -12.37
CA ASP A 174 -19.86 -9.21 -13.34
C ASP A 174 -18.49 -8.53 -13.25
N GLU A 175 -17.86 -8.30 -14.41
CA GLU A 175 -16.66 -7.47 -14.49
C GLU A 175 -17.03 -5.99 -14.27
N PHE A 176 -16.24 -5.31 -13.46
CA PHE A 176 -16.38 -3.88 -13.23
C PHE A 176 -15.03 -3.18 -13.23
N ARG A 177 -14.98 -1.98 -13.80
CA ARG A 177 -13.79 -1.14 -13.86
C ARG A 177 -14.10 0.24 -13.32
N THR A 178 -13.25 0.77 -12.47
CA THR A 178 -13.45 2.09 -11.84
C THR A 178 -12.82 3.22 -12.64
N GLY A 179 -13.32 4.44 -12.43
CA GLY A 179 -12.72 5.66 -12.97
C GLY A 179 -12.58 5.65 -14.50
N GLN A 180 -11.44 6.11 -14.99
CA GLN A 180 -11.15 6.15 -16.42
C GLN A 180 -11.16 4.75 -17.09
N ALA A 181 -10.93 3.70 -16.32
CA ALA A 181 -10.97 2.35 -16.85
C ALA A 181 -12.39 1.88 -17.24
N ALA A 182 -13.43 2.52 -16.70
CA ALA A 182 -14.83 2.25 -17.04
C ALA A 182 -15.24 2.79 -18.44
N GLY A 183 -14.31 3.36 -19.19
CA GLY A 183 -14.54 3.86 -20.55
C GLY A 183 -14.94 2.76 -21.55
N PRO A 184 -15.29 3.13 -22.79
CA PRO A 184 -15.73 2.18 -23.80
C PRO A 184 -14.62 1.20 -24.19
N GLY A 185 -15.04 0.03 -24.66
CA GLY A 185 -14.15 -1.04 -25.09
C GLY A 185 -13.54 -1.85 -23.96
N THR A 186 -12.67 -2.78 -24.32
CA THR A 186 -11.90 -3.56 -23.34
C THR A 186 -10.75 -2.73 -22.77
N ILE A 187 -10.15 -3.19 -21.69
CA ILE A 187 -8.99 -2.50 -21.11
C ILE A 187 -7.78 -2.58 -22.06
N GLU A 188 -7.63 -3.66 -22.80
CA GLU A 188 -6.58 -3.87 -23.79
C GLU A 188 -6.74 -2.90 -24.98
N GLU A 189 -7.97 -2.68 -25.44
CA GLU A 189 -8.26 -1.68 -26.47
C GLU A 189 -7.91 -0.26 -26.01
N GLN A 190 -8.23 0.07 -24.77
CA GLN A 190 -7.84 1.36 -24.17
C GLN A 190 -6.31 1.51 -24.10
N TRP A 191 -5.57 0.46 -23.73
CA TRP A 191 -4.11 0.50 -23.71
C TRP A 191 -3.51 0.61 -25.11
N ALA A 192 -4.09 -0.07 -26.10
CA ALA A 192 -3.61 -0.02 -27.48
C ALA A 192 -3.65 1.40 -28.07
N VAL A 193 -4.58 2.25 -27.64
CA VAL A 193 -4.65 3.66 -28.05
C VAL A 193 -3.96 4.61 -27.06
N GLY A 194 -3.16 4.09 -26.15
CA GLY A 194 -2.39 4.88 -25.19
C GLY A 194 -3.20 5.38 -23.99
N GLY A 195 -4.34 4.76 -23.72
CA GLY A 195 -5.13 5.01 -22.52
C GLY A 195 -4.35 4.67 -21.25
N VAL A 196 -4.40 5.55 -20.24
CA VAL A 196 -3.75 5.34 -18.93
C VAL A 196 -4.75 5.62 -17.84
N GLN A 197 -5.03 4.63 -17.04
CA GLN A 197 -6.08 4.64 -16.02
C GLN A 197 -5.57 5.37 -14.76
N LYS A 198 -5.51 6.70 -14.83
CA LYS A 198 -4.96 7.58 -13.79
C LYS A 198 -6.03 8.22 -12.89
N ALA A 199 -7.19 8.58 -13.43
CA ALA A 199 -8.24 9.24 -12.67
C ALA A 199 -9.21 8.21 -12.09
N PRO A 200 -9.36 8.15 -10.74
CA PRO A 200 -10.18 7.13 -10.08
C PRO A 200 -11.67 7.47 -10.10
N TYR A 201 -12.05 8.69 -10.48
CA TYR A 201 -13.42 9.20 -10.40
C TYR A 201 -14.24 8.80 -11.62
N GLY A 202 -15.47 8.37 -11.38
CA GLY A 202 -16.42 7.92 -12.39
C GLY A 202 -16.68 6.41 -12.33
N PRO A 203 -17.60 5.90 -13.17
CA PRO A 203 -18.55 6.68 -13.96
C PRO A 203 -19.54 7.47 -13.11
N GLY A 204 -20.01 8.59 -13.64
CA GLY A 204 -20.94 9.47 -12.94
C GLY A 204 -20.30 10.23 -11.77
N THR A 205 -21.09 10.51 -10.74
CA THR A 205 -20.65 11.26 -9.54
C THR A 205 -20.13 10.37 -8.42
N ALA A 206 -20.20 9.05 -8.56
CA ALA A 206 -19.79 8.11 -7.52
C ALA A 206 -18.30 7.80 -7.60
N SER A 207 -17.66 7.75 -6.44
CA SER A 207 -16.25 7.35 -6.29
C SER A 207 -16.15 5.85 -5.97
N TRP A 208 -16.39 5.00 -6.95
CA TRP A 208 -16.48 3.55 -6.79
C TRP A 208 -15.21 2.92 -6.17
N HIS A 209 -14.03 3.42 -6.50
CA HIS A 209 -12.78 2.94 -5.90
C HIS A 209 -12.79 3.02 -4.37
N ARG A 210 -13.50 3.99 -3.79
CA ARG A 210 -13.63 4.14 -2.32
C ARG A 210 -14.56 3.14 -1.68
N LEU A 211 -15.55 2.64 -2.41
CA LEU A 211 -16.41 1.56 -1.94
C LEU A 211 -15.66 0.23 -1.92
N ILE A 212 -14.74 0.04 -2.87
CA ILE A 212 -13.90 -1.17 -2.95
C ILE A 212 -12.82 -1.16 -1.88
N GLN A 213 -12.22 0.00 -1.61
CA GLN A 213 -11.26 0.15 -0.51
C GLN A 213 -11.92 -0.11 0.85
N GLY A 214 -11.26 -0.89 1.70
CA GLY A 214 -11.76 -1.28 3.01
C GLY A 214 -12.87 -2.33 2.98
N SER A 215 -13.28 -2.82 1.80
CA SER A 215 -14.32 -3.86 1.69
C SER A 215 -13.84 -5.27 2.08
N GLN A 216 -12.54 -5.48 2.24
CA GLN A 216 -11.94 -6.75 2.68
C GLN A 216 -12.40 -7.97 1.86
N GLY A 217 -12.56 -7.80 0.55
CA GLY A 217 -13.00 -8.87 -0.36
C GLY A 217 -14.51 -9.16 -0.35
N THR A 218 -15.32 -8.44 0.44
CA THR A 218 -16.77 -8.69 0.54
C THR A 218 -17.55 -8.25 -0.70
N LEU A 219 -17.02 -7.31 -1.49
CA LEU A 219 -17.66 -6.81 -2.71
C LEU A 219 -17.22 -7.57 -3.96
N GLY A 220 -15.99 -8.07 -3.98
CA GLY A 220 -15.46 -8.74 -5.16
C GLY A 220 -13.95 -8.98 -5.08
N ILE A 221 -13.38 -9.46 -6.18
CA ILE A 221 -11.96 -9.81 -6.31
C ILE A 221 -11.31 -8.89 -7.33
N VAL A 222 -10.33 -8.08 -6.88
CA VAL A 222 -9.56 -7.18 -7.73
C VAL A 222 -8.54 -7.97 -8.53
N THR A 223 -8.49 -7.73 -9.84
CA THR A 223 -7.60 -8.43 -10.79
C THR A 223 -6.43 -7.59 -11.25
N TRP A 224 -6.54 -6.28 -11.19
CA TRP A 224 -5.47 -5.31 -11.41
C TRP A 224 -5.82 -3.97 -10.76
N ALA A 225 -4.82 -3.17 -10.49
CA ALA A 225 -4.99 -1.81 -10.03
C ALA A 225 -3.93 -0.89 -10.64
N SER A 226 -4.32 0.37 -10.88
CA SER A 226 -3.37 1.44 -11.17
C SER A 226 -3.18 2.33 -9.95
N MET A 227 -1.99 2.91 -9.84
CA MET A 227 -1.61 3.75 -8.72
C MET A 227 -0.84 4.98 -9.19
N ARG A 228 -1.04 6.08 -8.48
CA ARG A 228 -0.27 7.30 -8.70
C ARG A 228 1.13 7.15 -8.16
N CYS A 229 2.11 7.59 -8.95
CA CYS A 229 3.50 7.69 -8.56
C CYS A 229 3.91 9.16 -8.43
N GLU A 230 4.95 9.41 -7.66
CA GLU A 230 5.59 10.70 -7.55
C GLU A 230 6.89 10.72 -8.36
N ILE A 231 7.34 11.90 -8.78
CA ILE A 231 8.67 12.04 -9.37
C ILE A 231 9.72 11.77 -8.28
N LEU A 232 10.74 11.02 -8.63
CA LEU A 232 11.89 10.81 -7.76
C LEU A 232 12.66 12.14 -7.65
N PRO A 233 12.88 12.68 -6.44
CA PRO A 233 13.61 13.93 -6.29
C PRO A 233 15.10 13.75 -6.60
N SER A 234 15.74 14.85 -7.08
CA SER A 234 17.18 14.89 -7.31
C SER A 234 17.96 15.03 -6.00
N ILE A 235 17.40 15.79 -5.06
CA ILE A 235 17.99 16.04 -3.73
C ILE A 235 16.88 15.96 -2.68
N GLU A 236 17.18 15.39 -1.52
CA GLU A 236 16.29 15.36 -0.36
C GLU A 236 17.02 15.73 0.91
N GLU A 237 16.41 16.61 1.68
CA GLU A 237 16.92 17.07 2.98
C GLU A 237 15.95 16.66 4.09
N PRO A 238 16.29 15.64 4.88
CA PRO A 238 15.46 15.20 6.00
C PRO A 238 15.70 16.01 7.26
N PHE A 239 14.64 16.16 8.06
CA PHE A 239 14.65 16.84 9.35
C PHE A 239 13.81 16.08 10.37
N VAL A 240 14.13 16.26 11.64
CA VAL A 240 13.38 15.80 12.79
C VAL A 240 13.13 16.93 13.78
N ILE A 241 11.97 16.90 14.42
CA ILE A 241 11.62 17.82 15.51
C ILE A 241 11.10 16.99 16.68
N GLY A 242 11.78 17.04 17.81
CA GLY A 242 11.33 16.42 19.04
C GLY A 242 10.45 17.36 19.87
N SER A 243 9.41 16.85 20.49
CA SER A 243 8.55 17.59 21.41
C SER A 243 7.93 16.70 22.48
N PHE A 244 7.68 17.26 23.65
CA PHE A 244 6.86 16.64 24.69
C PHE A 244 5.36 16.95 24.51
N LYS A 245 5.01 17.92 23.64
CA LYS A 245 3.65 18.35 23.34
C LYS A 245 3.31 18.00 21.89
N LEU A 246 2.26 17.18 21.72
CA LEU A 246 1.80 16.77 20.39
C LEU A 246 1.19 17.94 19.61
N ASP A 247 0.42 18.80 20.26
CA ASP A 247 -0.33 19.89 19.62
C ASP A 247 0.57 20.81 18.79
N THR A 248 1.75 21.15 19.32
CA THR A 248 2.75 21.98 18.59
C THR A 248 3.20 21.31 17.30
N LEU A 249 3.43 19.98 17.32
CA LEU A 249 3.82 19.25 16.12
C LEU A 249 2.66 19.11 15.13
N LEU A 250 1.42 18.95 15.60
CA LEU A 250 0.23 18.92 14.74
C LEU A 250 0.01 20.27 14.04
N GLU A 251 0.17 21.37 14.77
CA GLU A 251 0.07 22.71 14.18
C GLU A 251 1.13 22.92 13.09
N LEU A 252 2.38 22.60 13.38
CA LEU A 252 3.47 22.70 12.39
C LEU A 252 3.19 21.79 11.17
N THR A 253 2.83 20.54 11.42
CA THR A 253 2.51 19.57 10.35
C THR A 253 1.39 20.10 9.45
N SER A 254 0.34 20.69 10.03
CA SER A 254 -0.75 21.32 9.28
C SER A 254 -0.24 22.43 8.33
N TRP A 255 0.67 23.27 8.81
CA TRP A 255 1.29 24.30 7.97
C TRP A 255 2.14 23.71 6.86
N LEU A 256 3.01 22.74 7.19
CA LEU A 256 3.91 22.10 6.21
C LEU A 256 3.13 21.44 5.06
N ILE A 257 2.03 20.74 5.38
CA ILE A 257 1.19 20.08 4.39
C ILE A 257 0.38 21.10 3.57
N ARG A 258 -0.26 22.08 4.23
CA ARG A 258 -1.06 23.12 3.55
C ARG A 258 -0.23 23.94 2.56
N LEU A 259 1.00 24.26 2.91
CA LEU A 259 1.94 25.01 2.06
C LEU A 259 2.70 24.12 1.09
N ARG A 260 2.50 22.79 1.13
CA ARG A 260 3.12 21.80 0.22
C ARG A 260 4.64 21.87 0.19
N MET A 261 5.25 22.12 1.35
CA MET A 261 6.69 22.30 1.48
C MET A 261 7.46 21.00 1.64
N VAL A 262 6.76 19.92 2.01
CA VAL A 262 7.37 18.64 2.41
C VAL A 262 6.86 17.48 1.57
N ASN A 263 7.67 16.44 1.48
CA ASN A 263 7.30 15.17 0.88
C ASN A 263 6.84 14.18 1.96
N GLU A 264 7.75 13.39 2.51
CA GLU A 264 7.44 12.58 3.69
C GLU A 264 7.14 13.51 4.86
N CYS A 265 6.09 13.18 5.62
CA CYS A 265 5.73 13.94 6.80
C CYS A 265 4.86 13.07 7.72
N PHE A 266 5.41 12.70 8.88
CA PHE A 266 4.68 11.88 9.86
C PHE A 266 5.21 12.12 11.27
N ILE A 267 4.37 11.82 12.26
CA ILE A 267 4.70 11.92 13.68
C ILE A 267 4.68 10.53 14.28
N LEU A 268 5.74 10.19 15.02
CA LEU A 268 5.82 8.96 15.81
C LEU A 268 6.05 9.29 17.28
N ASN A 269 5.51 8.44 18.15
CA ASN A 269 5.86 8.48 19.56
C ASN A 269 7.19 7.76 19.81
N SER A 270 7.80 8.01 20.99
CA SER A 270 9.06 7.38 21.38
C SER A 270 9.03 5.85 21.34
N THR A 271 7.89 5.24 21.69
CA THR A 271 7.67 3.79 21.67
C THR A 271 7.82 3.21 20.26
N ASN A 272 7.10 3.80 19.29
CA ASN A 272 7.14 3.33 17.90
C ASN A 272 8.49 3.62 17.25
N LEU A 273 9.04 4.81 17.49
CA LEU A 273 10.35 5.17 16.95
C LEU A 273 11.46 4.26 17.48
N ALA A 274 11.45 3.98 18.79
CA ALA A 274 12.40 3.05 19.42
C ALA A 274 12.22 1.62 18.89
N ALA A 275 10.99 1.16 18.68
CA ALA A 275 10.73 -0.19 18.16
C ALA A 275 11.24 -0.35 16.70
N ILE A 276 11.13 0.69 15.86
CA ILE A 276 11.62 0.68 14.48
C ILE A 276 13.16 0.63 14.44
N PHE A 277 13.85 1.32 15.36
CA PHE A 277 15.29 1.50 15.30
C PHE A 277 16.09 0.63 16.29
N ALA A 278 15.44 -0.14 17.17
CA ALA A 278 16.09 -1.10 18.04
C ALA A 278 16.72 -2.23 17.23
N LYS A 279 18.04 -2.42 17.35
CA LYS A 279 18.77 -3.52 16.70
C LYS A 279 18.74 -4.79 17.52
N LYS A 280 18.75 -4.65 18.84
CA LYS A 280 18.64 -5.75 19.81
C LYS A 280 17.43 -5.54 20.68
N TRP A 281 16.54 -6.51 20.70
CA TRP A 281 15.33 -6.49 21.51
C TRP A 281 15.52 -7.39 22.74
N PRO A 282 15.15 -6.93 23.97
CA PRO A 282 14.52 -5.64 24.33
C PRO A 282 15.51 -4.54 24.73
N GLU A 283 16.83 -4.77 24.71
CA GLU A 283 17.84 -3.90 25.31
C GLU A 283 17.87 -2.52 24.64
N ASP A 284 18.14 -2.49 23.33
CA ASP A 284 18.24 -1.24 22.57
C ASP A 284 16.91 -0.47 22.59
N TYR A 285 15.78 -1.18 22.59
CA TYR A 285 14.45 -0.58 22.64
C TYR A 285 14.25 0.27 23.90
N LYS A 286 14.61 -0.25 25.07
CA LYS A 286 14.46 0.47 26.34
C LYS A 286 15.32 1.74 26.35
N ILE A 287 16.58 1.60 25.97
CA ILE A 287 17.54 2.72 25.90
C ILE A 287 17.04 3.82 24.95
N LEU A 288 16.64 3.45 23.74
CA LEU A 288 16.13 4.40 22.75
C LEU A 288 14.84 5.07 23.20
N LYS A 289 13.89 4.31 23.76
CA LYS A 289 12.61 4.85 24.23
C LYS A 289 12.79 5.92 25.31
N ASP A 290 13.72 5.70 26.25
CA ASP A 290 13.97 6.60 27.38
C ASP A 290 14.78 7.85 26.92
N ALA A 291 15.57 7.74 25.87
CA ALA A 291 16.39 8.83 25.33
C ALA A 291 15.66 9.71 24.29
N LEU A 292 14.50 9.26 23.78
CA LEU A 292 13.74 9.97 22.77
C LEU A 292 12.69 10.91 23.41
N PRO A 293 12.36 12.06 22.77
CA PRO A 293 11.23 12.87 23.18
C PRO A 293 9.92 12.08 22.98
N THR A 294 8.87 12.41 23.73
CA THR A 294 7.57 11.72 23.65
C THR A 294 7.05 11.62 22.23
N TRP A 295 7.23 12.69 21.44
CA TRP A 295 6.79 12.78 20.04
C TRP A 295 7.92 13.28 19.17
N THR A 296 8.05 12.71 17.99
CA THR A 296 9.02 13.11 16.96
C THR A 296 8.29 13.29 15.64
N LEU A 297 8.32 14.50 15.10
CA LEU A 297 7.95 14.78 13.70
C LEU A 297 9.16 14.53 12.82
N PHE A 298 8.96 13.72 11.79
CA PHE A 298 9.89 13.57 10.68
C PHE A 298 9.30 14.19 9.42
N TYR A 299 10.11 14.91 8.66
CA TYR A 299 9.74 15.41 7.34
C TYR A 299 10.95 15.55 6.43
N THR A 300 10.69 15.58 5.11
CA THR A 300 11.70 15.82 4.09
C THR A 300 11.34 17.02 3.23
N VAL A 301 12.36 17.79 2.86
CA VAL A 301 12.27 18.84 1.84
C VAL A 301 12.95 18.33 0.60
N ALA A 302 12.29 18.43 -0.56
CA ALA A 302 12.79 17.84 -1.80
C ALA A 302 12.99 18.87 -2.92
N GLY A 303 14.10 18.73 -3.60
CA GLY A 303 14.43 19.41 -4.86
C GLY A 303 14.30 18.45 -6.04
N TYR A 304 13.78 18.94 -7.16
CA TYR A 304 13.56 18.19 -8.38
C TYR A 304 14.48 18.69 -9.50
N GLU A 305 14.28 18.24 -10.74
CA GLU A 305 15.15 18.49 -11.90
C GLU A 305 15.49 19.99 -12.15
N TYR A 306 14.57 20.90 -11.79
CA TYR A 306 14.78 22.33 -12.01
C TYR A 306 15.03 23.09 -10.72
N LEU A 307 16.20 23.73 -10.60
CA LEU A 307 16.67 24.52 -9.46
C LEU A 307 16.46 23.81 -8.10
N PRO A 308 16.99 22.58 -7.92
CA PRO A 308 16.72 21.78 -6.73
C PRO A 308 17.25 22.41 -5.43
N GLU A 309 18.45 23.00 -5.46
CA GLU A 309 19.07 23.62 -4.29
C GLU A 309 18.33 24.90 -3.86
N GLU A 310 17.97 25.76 -4.82
CA GLU A 310 17.24 27.01 -4.58
C GLU A 310 15.86 26.72 -3.99
N ARG A 311 15.18 25.69 -4.49
CA ARG A 311 13.89 25.25 -3.97
C ARG A 311 14.01 24.79 -2.51
N ILE A 312 14.98 23.93 -2.21
CA ILE A 312 15.24 23.45 -0.85
C ILE A 312 15.57 24.61 0.07
N SER A 313 16.48 25.51 -0.35
CA SER A 313 16.88 26.68 0.43
C SER A 313 15.69 27.58 0.77
N SER A 314 14.82 27.84 -0.21
CA SER A 314 13.60 28.64 0.02
C SER A 314 12.67 28.00 1.02
N TYR A 315 12.38 26.69 0.87
CA TYR A 315 11.50 25.97 1.79
C TYR A 315 12.07 25.87 3.20
N ILE A 316 13.37 25.62 3.34
CA ILE A 316 14.03 25.59 4.66
C ILE A 316 13.91 26.95 5.34
N LYS A 317 14.10 28.07 4.62
CA LYS A 317 13.91 29.42 5.16
C LYS A 317 12.49 29.62 5.69
N ASP A 318 11.48 29.27 4.92
CA ASP A 318 10.09 29.43 5.31
C ASP A 318 9.72 28.53 6.51
N ILE A 319 10.20 27.28 6.51
CA ILE A 319 10.01 26.34 7.62
C ILE A 319 10.72 26.83 8.88
N THR A 320 11.90 27.40 8.76
CA THR A 320 12.62 28.00 9.90
C THR A 320 11.81 29.13 10.55
N GLY A 321 11.18 29.99 9.76
CA GLY A 321 10.26 31.00 10.27
C GLY A 321 9.05 30.42 11.02
N LEU A 322 8.48 29.32 10.52
CA LEU A 322 7.38 28.63 11.19
C LEU A 322 7.83 27.96 12.51
N THR A 323 8.95 27.26 12.51
CA THR A 323 9.48 26.58 13.71
C THR A 323 9.86 27.57 14.80
N GLN A 324 10.48 28.71 14.46
CA GLN A 324 10.77 29.79 15.41
C GLN A 324 9.49 30.35 16.05
N ARG A 325 8.45 30.60 15.25
CA ARG A 325 7.14 31.06 15.74
C ARG A 325 6.50 30.09 16.73
N LEU A 326 6.67 28.78 16.52
CA LEU A 326 6.11 27.73 17.37
C LEU A 326 7.03 27.31 18.54
N GLY A 327 8.22 27.90 18.64
CA GLY A 327 9.19 27.60 19.69
C GLY A 327 9.75 26.18 19.61
N VAL A 328 9.91 25.63 18.41
CA VAL A 328 10.53 24.32 18.15
C VAL A 328 11.70 24.47 17.18
N GLU A 329 12.57 23.47 17.13
CA GLU A 329 13.78 23.50 16.29
C GLU A 329 13.82 22.28 15.39
N ALA A 330 14.08 22.51 14.10
CA ALA A 330 14.31 21.45 13.11
C ALA A 330 15.78 21.01 13.15
N LEU A 331 15.99 19.73 13.46
CA LEU A 331 17.31 19.15 13.67
C LEU A 331 17.60 18.06 12.65
N LYS A 332 18.85 17.66 12.56
CA LYS A 332 19.30 16.50 11.75
C LYS A 332 19.32 15.18 12.55
N ALA A 333 19.09 15.26 13.86
CA ALA A 333 18.98 14.09 14.73
C ALA A 333 18.17 14.40 15.99
N VAL A 334 17.55 13.39 16.56
CA VAL A 334 16.92 13.42 17.89
C VAL A 334 17.41 12.22 18.69
N GLY A 335 18.07 12.49 19.85
CA GLY A 335 18.80 11.44 20.57
C GLY A 335 19.83 10.75 19.67
N ALA A 336 19.81 9.43 19.62
CA ALA A 336 20.69 8.63 18.77
C ALA A 336 20.14 8.39 17.34
N VAL A 337 18.96 8.92 17.02
CA VAL A 337 18.29 8.68 15.73
C VAL A 337 18.48 9.85 14.80
N SER A 338 19.23 9.67 13.71
CA SER A 338 19.42 10.71 12.70
C SER A 338 18.28 10.75 11.68
N ALA A 339 17.96 11.95 11.18
CA ALA A 339 16.97 12.14 10.12
C ALA A 339 17.33 11.36 8.83
N ASN A 340 18.62 11.31 8.48
CA ASN A 340 19.09 10.51 7.35
C ASN A 340 18.87 9.01 7.53
N TRP A 341 18.98 8.52 8.76
CA TRP A 341 18.71 7.11 9.04
C TRP A 341 17.22 6.79 8.87
N ILE A 342 16.34 7.68 9.37
CA ILE A 342 14.89 7.54 9.15
C ILE A 342 14.58 7.56 7.65
N LEU A 343 15.12 8.54 6.89
CA LEU A 343 14.88 8.64 5.45
C LEU A 343 15.24 7.33 4.72
N LYS A 344 16.44 6.80 4.96
CA LYS A 344 16.90 5.56 4.34
C LYS A 344 16.02 4.35 4.70
N ALA A 345 15.49 4.34 5.91
CA ALA A 345 14.61 3.27 6.37
C ALA A 345 13.24 3.33 5.69
N VAL A 346 12.63 4.54 5.60
CA VAL A 346 11.26 4.68 5.09
C VAL A 346 11.14 4.68 3.57
N GLN A 347 12.25 4.84 2.84
CA GLN A 347 12.28 4.74 1.38
C GLN A 347 12.35 3.32 0.86
N LYS A 348 12.56 2.35 1.73
CA LYS A 348 12.66 0.93 1.38
C LYS A 348 11.60 0.12 2.12
N PRO A 349 11.11 -0.97 1.54
CA PRO A 349 10.28 -1.89 2.27
C PRO A 349 11.11 -2.56 3.37
N SER A 350 10.46 -2.93 4.48
CA SER A 350 11.13 -3.68 5.54
C SER A 350 11.50 -5.07 5.03
N THR A 351 12.72 -5.51 5.32
CA THR A 351 13.07 -6.93 5.29
C THR A 351 12.35 -7.60 6.47
N GLU A 352 11.75 -8.72 6.22
CA GLU A 352 10.98 -9.51 7.22
C GLU A 352 11.82 -9.95 8.40
#